data_88e9875b21fa8ebfe38f9973b754b856
#
_entry.id   88e9875b21fa8ebfe38f9973b754b856
#
_cell.length_a   1.000
_cell.length_b   1.000
_cell.length_c   1.000
_cell.angle_alpha   90.00
_cell.angle_beta   90.00
_cell.angle_gamma   90.00
#
_symmetry.space_group_name_H-M   'P 1'
#
loop_
_entity.id
_entity.type
_entity.pdbx_description
1 polymer ?
#
loop_
_entity_poly.entity_id
_entity_poly.type
_entity_poly.pdbx_seq_one_letter_code
_entity_poly.pdbx_strand_id
1 'polypeptide(L)'
;MAIQEVESPSPVASDPLAMEAELVERARRLGPTFRARAEATEKNRTLLKETMAALFDAELLRYFQPKRYGGFELEWGAQFSIGREIAKFCPATAWIASVVGSHASFVGRMKPELQDEVWGKTPDMLICTASVARKGVKAVREKGGFRVKGQWGFASGIDHAGWGVVPVEVEGETDRYQMAVPAGEFGIVDTWFVSGMRGTGTKDILLDDVFIPEHRTLAASVWLGANPPGARVGKSYVYSCDFHPFVGTSLLGPLYGTAEGAFNAYVEQTRGRSSVMGGARIDEMAPVQLRLAESGGELKAALMLIEEHIRVLRRAGNAGTPVPGAQRLEINRDRAFAARLCLNATERLVQQLGALSLQDSNPVQRHYRDVAAMSTQIGINWDRNLLPYAKLLLGLPTGDHHVDAELKKAAP
;
A
#
# COMPACT_ATOMS: atom_id res chain seq x y z
N MET A 1 5.75 -36.68 33.17
CA MET A 1 5.83 -35.50 32.25
C MET A 1 4.59 -35.55 31.38
N ALA A 2 3.57 -34.73 31.70
CA ALA A 2 2.34 -34.67 30.93
C ALA A 2 2.59 -33.82 29.69
N ILE A 3 2.26 -34.36 28.53
CA ILE A 3 2.23 -33.67 27.26
C ILE A 3 1.06 -32.70 27.30
N GLN A 4 1.33 -31.40 27.34
CA GLN A 4 0.28 -30.39 27.15
C GLN A 4 -0.28 -30.53 25.73
N GLU A 5 -1.55 -30.85 25.62
CA GLU A 5 -2.33 -30.78 24.39
C GLU A 5 -2.31 -29.31 23.92
N VAL A 6 -1.79 -29.10 22.71
CA VAL A 6 -1.89 -27.82 22.02
C VAL A 6 -3.37 -27.63 21.68
N GLU A 7 -4.00 -26.65 22.31
CA GLU A 7 -5.38 -26.26 21.99
C GLU A 7 -5.53 -26.04 20.48
N SER A 8 -6.49 -26.74 19.89
CA SER A 8 -6.89 -26.55 18.51
C SER A 8 -7.37 -25.12 18.29
N PRO A 9 -7.00 -24.44 17.20
CA PRO A 9 -7.38 -23.06 16.96
C PRO A 9 -8.91 -22.91 16.92
N SER A 10 -9.39 -21.89 17.61
CA SER A 10 -10.80 -21.50 17.74
C SER A 10 -11.49 -21.39 16.36
N PRO A 11 -12.79 -21.72 16.23
CA PRO A 11 -13.54 -21.68 14.94
C PRO A 11 -13.58 -20.31 14.23
N VAL A 12 -13.22 -19.23 14.90
CA VAL A 12 -13.08 -17.87 14.33
C VAL A 12 -12.00 -17.80 13.22
N ALA A 13 -11.08 -18.77 13.15
CA ALA A 13 -9.98 -18.79 12.18
C ALA A 13 -10.38 -19.18 10.74
N SER A 14 -11.65 -19.49 10.45
CA SER A 14 -12.11 -19.95 9.13
C SER A 14 -12.77 -18.85 8.28
N ASP A 15 -13.30 -17.79 8.88
CA ASP A 15 -13.94 -16.67 8.18
C ASP A 15 -12.94 -15.54 7.91
N PRO A 16 -12.63 -15.21 6.63
CA PRO A 16 -11.70 -14.13 6.27
C PRO A 16 -12.11 -12.77 6.82
N LEU A 17 -13.42 -12.46 6.89
CA LEU A 17 -13.90 -11.17 7.39
C LEU A 17 -13.78 -11.07 8.93
N ALA A 18 -14.03 -12.15 9.64
CA ALA A 18 -13.81 -12.19 11.09
C ALA A 18 -12.33 -12.04 11.44
N MET A 19 -11.43 -12.67 10.67
CA MET A 19 -9.98 -12.50 10.84
C MET A 19 -9.53 -11.08 10.48
N GLU A 20 -10.07 -10.46 9.43
CA GLU A 20 -9.80 -9.05 9.10
C GLU A 20 -10.17 -8.14 10.28
N ALA A 21 -11.37 -8.34 10.87
CA ALA A 21 -11.82 -7.56 12.02
C ALA A 21 -10.91 -7.74 13.25
N GLU A 22 -10.44 -8.96 13.51
CA GLU A 22 -9.50 -9.25 14.60
C GLU A 22 -8.14 -8.55 14.36
N LEU A 23 -7.61 -8.56 13.13
CA LEU A 23 -6.36 -7.85 12.82
C LEU A 23 -6.51 -6.32 12.94
N VAL A 24 -7.66 -5.77 12.58
CA VAL A 24 -7.97 -4.35 12.81
C VAL A 24 -7.98 -4.03 14.30
N GLU A 25 -8.54 -4.90 15.13
CA GLU A 25 -8.54 -4.71 16.59
C GLU A 25 -7.14 -4.82 17.20
N ARG A 26 -6.30 -5.75 16.72
CA ARG A 26 -4.87 -5.81 17.09
C ARG A 26 -4.14 -4.52 16.72
N ALA A 27 -4.38 -3.99 15.52
CA ALA A 27 -3.81 -2.73 15.07
C ALA A 27 -4.25 -1.55 15.96
N ARG A 28 -5.53 -1.51 16.35
CA ARG A 28 -6.08 -0.49 17.25
C ARG A 28 -5.41 -0.51 18.62
N ARG A 29 -5.25 -1.70 19.22
CA ARG A 29 -4.57 -1.86 20.53
C ARG A 29 -3.13 -1.36 20.51
N LEU A 30 -2.43 -1.49 19.37
CA LEU A 30 -1.06 -0.99 19.20
C LEU A 30 -0.99 0.51 18.84
N GLY A 31 -2.11 1.14 18.53
CA GLY A 31 -2.18 2.54 18.11
C GLY A 31 -1.42 3.51 19.02
N PRO A 32 -1.63 3.52 20.36
CA PRO A 32 -0.90 4.40 21.27
C PRO A 32 0.63 4.20 21.20
N THR A 33 1.10 2.97 21.05
CA THR A 33 2.52 2.63 20.90
C THR A 33 3.08 3.19 19.58
N PHE A 34 2.34 3.06 18.47
CA PHE A 34 2.75 3.63 17.18
C PHE A 34 2.80 5.16 17.22
N ARG A 35 1.82 5.81 17.88
CA ARG A 35 1.83 7.27 18.07
C ARG A 35 3.05 7.73 18.86
N ALA A 36 3.38 7.08 19.96
CA ALA A 36 4.54 7.43 20.79
C ALA A 36 5.88 7.29 20.03
N ARG A 37 5.95 6.40 19.05
CA ARG A 37 7.17 6.14 18.25
C ARG A 37 7.22 6.94 16.93
N ALA A 38 6.17 7.68 16.56
CA ALA A 38 6.05 8.31 15.24
C ALA A 38 7.16 9.34 14.97
N GLU A 39 7.50 10.17 15.94
CA GLU A 39 8.57 11.17 15.81
C GLU A 39 9.94 10.53 15.65
N ALA A 40 10.27 9.52 16.45
CA ALA A 40 11.52 8.78 16.34
C ALA A 40 11.63 8.04 15.01
N THR A 41 10.53 7.46 14.51
CA THR A 41 10.43 6.83 13.20
C THR A 41 10.74 7.83 12.07
N GLU A 42 10.20 9.05 12.15
CA GLU A 42 10.50 10.11 11.18
C GLU A 42 11.99 10.52 11.22
N LYS A 43 12.54 10.73 12.40
CA LYS A 43 13.96 11.10 12.59
C LYS A 43 14.92 10.02 12.08
N ASN A 44 14.61 8.75 12.32
CA ASN A 44 15.39 7.62 11.84
C ASN A 44 15.27 7.38 10.34
N ARG A 45 14.28 7.95 9.68
CA ARG A 45 13.95 7.70 8.27
C ARG A 45 13.70 6.21 7.94
N THR A 46 13.33 5.41 8.94
CA THR A 46 12.95 4.00 8.84
C THR A 46 12.18 3.59 10.10
N LEU A 47 11.42 2.50 10.05
CA LEU A 47 10.73 2.01 11.23
C LEU A 47 11.74 1.54 12.30
N LEU A 48 11.37 1.77 13.55
CA LEU A 48 12.14 1.24 14.68
C LEU A 48 12.04 -0.29 14.73
N LYS A 49 13.08 -0.95 15.19
CA LYS A 49 13.10 -2.42 15.36
C LYS A 49 11.95 -2.90 16.25
N GLU A 50 11.65 -2.16 17.31
CA GLU A 50 10.58 -2.45 18.26
C GLU A 50 9.19 -2.25 17.63
N THR A 51 9.07 -1.39 16.62
CA THR A 51 7.83 -1.23 15.86
C THR A 51 7.64 -2.40 14.90
N MET A 52 8.71 -2.84 14.24
CA MET A 52 8.66 -4.04 13.41
C MET A 52 8.34 -5.30 14.23
N ALA A 53 8.97 -5.47 15.39
CA ALA A 53 8.65 -6.59 16.30
C ALA A 53 7.16 -6.59 16.68
N ALA A 54 6.61 -5.43 17.07
CA ALA A 54 5.19 -5.31 17.40
C ALA A 54 4.25 -5.65 16.22
N LEU A 55 4.64 -5.31 14.98
CA LEU A 55 3.87 -5.69 13.78
C LEU A 55 3.92 -7.21 13.52
N PHE A 56 5.06 -7.87 13.73
CA PHE A 56 5.22 -9.32 13.62
C PHE A 56 4.46 -10.05 14.71
N ASP A 57 4.61 -9.67 15.99
CA ASP A 57 3.95 -10.28 17.14
C ASP A 57 2.42 -10.20 17.02
N ALA A 58 1.90 -9.11 16.43
CA ALA A 58 0.48 -8.94 16.15
C ALA A 58 0.04 -9.54 14.81
N GLU A 59 0.95 -10.15 14.04
CA GLU A 59 0.71 -10.80 12.74
C GLU A 59 0.12 -9.85 11.68
N LEU A 60 0.34 -8.55 11.79
CA LEU A 60 -0.24 -7.51 10.94
C LEU A 60 0.35 -7.43 9.52
N LEU A 61 1.33 -8.28 9.19
CA LEU A 61 2.01 -8.29 7.90
C LEU A 61 1.68 -9.50 7.02
N ARG A 62 0.91 -10.49 7.55
CA ARG A 62 0.67 -11.79 6.88
C ARG A 62 -0.70 -11.92 6.21
N TYR A 63 -1.49 -10.84 6.08
CA TYR A 63 -2.88 -10.90 5.63
C TYR A 63 -3.05 -11.44 4.19
N PHE A 64 -2.09 -11.22 3.28
CA PHE A 64 -2.09 -11.77 1.92
C PHE A 64 -1.04 -12.85 1.68
N GLN A 65 -0.40 -13.34 2.73
CA GLN A 65 0.50 -14.49 2.61
C GLN A 65 -0.31 -15.79 2.54
N PRO A 66 0.11 -16.78 1.71
CA PRO A 66 -0.59 -18.05 1.61
C PRO A 66 -0.60 -18.83 2.94
N LYS A 67 -1.73 -19.46 3.25
CA LYS A 67 -1.90 -20.27 4.48
C LYS A 67 -0.85 -21.37 4.61
N ARG A 68 -0.43 -21.95 3.50
CA ARG A 68 0.66 -22.95 3.45
C ARG A 68 1.93 -22.46 4.15
N TYR A 69 2.18 -21.16 4.15
CA TYR A 69 3.36 -20.53 4.75
C TYR A 69 3.02 -19.70 6.01
N GLY A 70 1.89 -19.98 6.67
CA GLY A 70 1.50 -19.32 7.93
C GLY A 70 0.83 -17.96 7.76
N GLY A 71 0.32 -17.64 6.57
CA GLY A 71 -0.47 -16.44 6.32
C GLY A 71 -1.98 -16.66 6.47
N PHE A 72 -2.75 -15.61 6.24
CA PHE A 72 -4.21 -15.62 6.45
C PHE A 72 -5.01 -15.76 5.15
N GLU A 73 -4.42 -15.49 3.97
CA GLU A 73 -5.10 -15.51 2.67
C GLU A 73 -6.38 -14.66 2.64
N LEU A 74 -6.34 -13.46 3.24
CA LEU A 74 -7.52 -12.61 3.32
C LEU A 74 -7.95 -12.08 1.96
N GLU A 75 -9.17 -11.57 1.91
CA GLU A 75 -9.71 -10.89 0.75
C GLU A 75 -9.12 -9.50 0.56
N TRP A 76 -9.15 -9.01 -0.69
CA TRP A 76 -8.76 -7.64 -1.00
C TRP A 76 -9.66 -6.65 -0.24
N GLY A 77 -9.03 -5.68 0.42
CA GLY A 77 -9.68 -4.77 1.35
C GLY A 77 -9.10 -4.87 2.75
N ALA A 78 -8.57 -6.04 3.15
CA ALA A 78 -7.92 -6.19 4.45
C ALA A 78 -6.76 -5.21 4.65
N GLN A 79 -5.96 -4.96 3.59
CA GLN A 79 -4.90 -3.95 3.59
C GLN A 79 -5.42 -2.54 3.83
N PHE A 80 -6.65 -2.23 3.36
CA PHE A 80 -7.29 -0.95 3.62
C PHE A 80 -7.67 -0.82 5.09
N SER A 81 -8.40 -1.80 5.61
CA SER A 81 -8.93 -1.78 6.98
C SER A 81 -7.80 -1.72 8.02
N ILE A 82 -6.78 -2.57 7.88
CA ILE A 82 -5.62 -2.63 8.77
C ILE A 82 -4.77 -1.36 8.63
N GLY A 83 -4.45 -0.97 7.39
CA GLY A 83 -3.63 0.22 7.10
C GLY A 83 -4.30 1.52 7.57
N ARG A 84 -5.62 1.67 7.38
CA ARG A 84 -6.41 2.79 7.90
C ARG A 84 -6.28 2.91 9.42
N GLU A 85 -6.43 1.79 10.15
CA GLU A 85 -6.39 1.82 11.60
C GLU A 85 -5.01 2.23 12.14
N ILE A 86 -3.93 1.67 11.60
CA ILE A 86 -2.55 2.03 11.97
C ILE A 86 -2.26 3.49 11.64
N ALA A 87 -2.71 3.97 10.47
CA ALA A 87 -2.38 5.30 9.93
C ALA A 87 -2.90 6.46 10.79
N LYS A 88 -3.98 6.26 11.53
CA LYS A 88 -4.50 7.25 12.50
C LYS A 88 -3.46 7.66 13.54
N PHE A 89 -2.48 6.80 13.79
CA PHE A 89 -1.46 6.96 14.82
C PHE A 89 -0.06 7.22 14.24
N CYS A 90 0.33 6.48 13.21
CA CYS A 90 1.64 6.62 12.55
C CYS A 90 1.55 6.28 11.05
N PRO A 91 1.54 7.32 10.18
CA PRO A 91 1.45 7.12 8.72
C PRO A 91 2.54 6.25 8.14
N ALA A 92 3.79 6.41 8.56
CA ALA A 92 4.92 5.62 8.06
C ALA A 92 4.78 4.14 8.43
N THR A 93 4.35 3.83 9.66
CA THR A 93 4.09 2.44 10.08
C THR A 93 2.98 1.82 9.25
N ALA A 94 1.89 2.57 9.01
CA ALA A 94 0.77 2.11 8.19
C ALA A 94 1.19 1.86 6.74
N TRP A 95 1.99 2.75 6.16
CA TRP A 95 2.52 2.58 4.81
C TRP A 95 3.30 1.29 4.68
N ILE A 96 4.24 1.04 5.60
CA ILE A 96 5.04 -0.19 5.57
C ILE A 96 4.17 -1.42 5.78
N ALA A 97 3.27 -1.43 6.76
CA ALA A 97 2.36 -2.55 6.99
C ALA A 97 1.50 -2.85 5.74
N SER A 98 0.98 -1.81 5.06
CA SER A 98 0.12 -1.97 3.88
C SER A 98 0.91 -2.39 2.64
N VAL A 99 2.07 -1.76 2.39
CA VAL A 99 2.88 -2.03 1.20
C VAL A 99 3.53 -3.40 1.30
N VAL A 100 4.28 -3.66 2.38
CA VAL A 100 5.02 -4.92 2.56
C VAL A 100 4.05 -6.10 2.73
N GLY A 101 2.97 -5.94 3.51
CA GLY A 101 1.96 -6.98 3.67
C GLY A 101 1.22 -7.30 2.35
N SER A 102 0.99 -6.29 1.50
CA SER A 102 0.38 -6.51 0.17
C SER A 102 1.32 -7.18 -0.83
N HIS A 103 2.65 -7.00 -0.69
CA HIS A 103 3.63 -7.63 -1.57
C HIS A 103 3.68 -9.15 -1.42
N ALA A 104 3.15 -9.72 -0.33
CA ALA A 104 2.94 -11.16 -0.22
C ALA A 104 2.03 -11.69 -1.34
N SER A 105 1.02 -10.91 -1.79
CA SER A 105 0.21 -11.29 -2.95
C SER A 105 1.02 -11.30 -4.26
N PHE A 106 2.06 -10.47 -4.36
CA PHE A 106 2.92 -10.40 -5.56
C PHE A 106 3.71 -11.70 -5.73
N VAL A 107 4.38 -12.15 -4.66
CA VAL A 107 5.12 -13.41 -4.64
C VAL A 107 4.14 -14.60 -4.68
N GLY A 108 2.98 -14.51 -4.02
CA GLY A 108 1.93 -15.53 -4.09
C GLY A 108 1.40 -15.80 -5.50
N ARG A 109 1.60 -14.89 -6.44
CA ARG A 109 1.29 -15.04 -7.87
C ARG A 109 2.45 -15.61 -8.70
N MET A 110 3.67 -15.58 -8.16
CA MET A 110 4.86 -16.12 -8.83
C MET A 110 4.96 -17.64 -8.69
N LYS A 111 5.99 -18.23 -9.31
CA LYS A 111 6.18 -19.69 -9.34
C LYS A 111 6.25 -20.28 -7.91
N PRO A 112 5.70 -21.49 -7.67
CA PRO A 112 5.73 -22.12 -6.35
C PRO A 112 7.13 -22.30 -5.77
N GLU A 113 8.13 -22.56 -6.63
CA GLU A 113 9.53 -22.72 -6.24
C GLU A 113 10.09 -21.44 -5.59
N LEU A 114 9.70 -20.27 -6.09
CA LEU A 114 10.07 -19.00 -5.46
C LEU A 114 9.36 -18.83 -4.11
N GLN A 115 8.08 -19.20 -4.01
CA GLN A 115 7.34 -19.10 -2.74
C GLN A 115 7.98 -19.98 -1.66
N ASP A 116 8.45 -21.18 -2.01
CA ASP A 116 9.18 -22.07 -1.11
C ASP A 116 10.54 -21.47 -0.70
N GLU A 117 11.26 -20.77 -1.58
CA GLU A 117 12.50 -20.05 -1.24
C GLU A 117 12.24 -18.89 -0.28
N VAL A 118 11.16 -18.12 -0.51
CA VAL A 118 10.83 -16.93 0.27
C VAL A 118 10.34 -17.31 1.66
N TRP A 119 9.38 -18.22 1.78
CA TRP A 119 8.68 -18.49 3.05
C TRP A 119 8.93 -19.89 3.64
N GLY A 120 9.59 -20.79 2.92
CA GLY A 120 9.78 -22.17 3.38
C GLY A 120 10.59 -22.31 4.68
N LYS A 121 11.41 -21.30 5.03
CA LYS A 121 12.22 -21.29 6.26
C LYS A 121 11.59 -20.51 7.40
N THR A 122 10.85 -19.47 7.09
CA THR A 122 10.18 -18.59 8.07
C THR A 122 8.99 -17.88 7.45
N PRO A 123 7.85 -17.82 8.15
CA PRO A 123 6.70 -17.04 7.69
C PRO A 123 6.94 -15.53 7.76
N ASP A 124 7.96 -15.07 8.48
CA ASP A 124 8.22 -13.64 8.72
C ASP A 124 9.07 -12.97 7.63
N MET A 125 9.29 -13.67 6.51
CA MET A 125 10.04 -13.10 5.40
C MET A 125 9.26 -11.99 4.71
N LEU A 126 9.82 -10.78 4.68
CA LEU A 126 9.22 -9.60 4.06
C LEU A 126 9.78 -9.37 2.66
N ILE A 127 8.91 -8.83 1.81
CA ILE A 127 9.22 -8.49 0.43
C ILE A 127 9.02 -7.00 0.20
N CYS A 128 10.05 -6.29 -0.28
CA CYS A 128 9.89 -4.95 -0.83
C CYS A 128 9.77 -5.00 -2.35
N THR A 129 9.22 -3.97 -2.97
CA THR A 129 9.23 -3.80 -4.42
C THR A 129 9.79 -2.44 -4.79
N ALA A 130 10.60 -2.36 -5.84
CA ALA A 130 11.07 -1.12 -6.41
C ALA A 130 10.58 -1.03 -7.85
N SER A 131 9.57 -0.18 -8.12
CA SER A 131 8.84 -0.20 -9.39
C SER A 131 9.39 0.76 -10.45
N VAL A 132 10.35 1.63 -10.10
CA VAL A 132 10.86 2.68 -11.00
C VAL A 132 12.31 2.40 -11.36
N ALA A 133 12.52 1.88 -12.57
CA ALA A 133 13.86 1.71 -13.13
C ALA A 133 14.54 3.08 -13.31
N ARG A 134 15.80 3.20 -12.86
CA ARG A 134 16.67 4.34 -13.14
C ARG A 134 17.33 4.16 -14.49
N LYS A 135 18.05 5.19 -14.97
CA LYS A 135 18.81 5.10 -16.22
C LYS A 135 19.88 4.01 -16.13
N GLY A 136 20.13 3.32 -17.25
CA GLY A 136 21.21 2.35 -17.36
C GLY A 136 20.88 0.94 -16.90
N VAL A 137 19.60 0.62 -16.68
CA VAL A 137 19.18 -0.77 -16.48
C VAL A 137 19.46 -1.60 -17.72
N LYS A 138 20.14 -2.74 -17.54
CA LYS A 138 20.43 -3.72 -18.58
C LYS A 138 20.06 -5.11 -18.09
N ALA A 139 19.40 -5.89 -18.92
CA ALA A 139 19.10 -7.29 -18.65
C ALA A 139 19.20 -8.09 -19.93
N VAL A 140 19.88 -9.21 -19.85
CA VAL A 140 20.04 -10.14 -20.97
C VAL A 140 19.66 -11.54 -20.52
N ARG A 141 19.07 -12.32 -21.45
CA ARG A 141 18.76 -13.72 -21.19
C ARG A 141 20.03 -14.56 -21.24
N GLU A 142 20.23 -15.42 -20.24
CA GLU A 142 21.30 -16.42 -20.18
C GLU A 142 20.68 -17.82 -19.99
N LYS A 143 21.52 -18.86 -20.10
CA LYS A 143 21.06 -20.23 -19.86
C LYS A 143 20.55 -20.39 -18.43
N GLY A 144 19.25 -20.66 -18.26
CA GLY A 144 18.61 -20.92 -16.97
C GLY A 144 18.16 -19.65 -16.20
N GLY A 145 18.26 -18.45 -16.79
CA GLY A 145 17.83 -17.23 -16.13
C GLY A 145 18.20 -15.94 -16.89
N PHE A 146 18.51 -14.93 -16.13
CA PHE A 146 18.81 -13.59 -16.65
C PHE A 146 20.00 -12.97 -15.90
N ARG A 147 20.86 -12.26 -16.62
CA ARG A 147 21.90 -11.40 -16.04
C ARG A 147 21.38 -9.98 -16.00
N VAL A 148 21.35 -9.39 -14.81
CA VAL A 148 20.70 -8.09 -14.58
C VAL A 148 21.63 -7.13 -13.87
N LYS A 149 21.70 -5.90 -14.40
CA LYS A 149 22.42 -4.76 -13.81
C LYS A 149 21.53 -3.55 -13.85
N GLY A 150 21.44 -2.78 -12.74
CA GLY A 150 20.68 -1.53 -12.71
C GLY A 150 20.29 -1.10 -11.31
N GLN A 151 19.57 0.01 -11.27
CA GLN A 151 19.05 0.58 -10.04
C GLN A 151 17.54 0.84 -10.17
N TRP A 152 16.78 0.51 -9.15
CA TRP A 152 15.33 0.72 -9.08
C TRP A 152 14.96 1.48 -7.83
N GLY A 153 14.17 2.52 -8.00
CA GLY A 153 13.76 3.41 -6.91
C GLY A 153 12.45 3.02 -6.24
N PHE A 154 12.31 3.60 -5.04
CA PHE A 154 11.09 3.55 -4.21
C PHE A 154 10.79 2.19 -3.58
N ALA A 155 11.81 1.47 -3.11
CA ALA A 155 11.66 0.27 -2.31
C ALA A 155 11.33 0.60 -0.85
N SER A 156 10.04 0.79 -0.53
CA SER A 156 9.59 1.05 0.84
C SER A 156 9.80 -0.17 1.73
N GLY A 157 10.33 0.05 2.95
CA GLY A 157 10.58 -1.02 3.93
C GLY A 157 11.78 -1.92 3.60
N ILE A 158 12.63 -1.51 2.65
CA ILE A 158 13.80 -2.30 2.21
C ILE A 158 14.76 -2.66 3.36
N ASP A 159 14.87 -1.80 4.38
CA ASP A 159 15.73 -2.04 5.55
C ASP A 159 15.29 -3.27 6.37
N HIS A 160 14.07 -3.75 6.17
CA HIS A 160 13.45 -4.88 6.88
C HIS A 160 13.11 -6.05 5.96
N ALA A 161 13.31 -5.90 4.66
CA ALA A 161 12.94 -6.91 3.66
C ALA A 161 14.09 -7.91 3.41
N GLY A 162 13.76 -9.20 3.38
CA GLY A 162 14.70 -10.24 2.98
C GLY A 162 14.69 -10.51 1.47
N TRP A 163 13.71 -9.94 0.74
CA TRP A 163 13.56 -10.07 -0.71
C TRP A 163 13.15 -8.75 -1.34
N GLY A 164 13.66 -8.49 -2.55
CA GLY A 164 13.25 -7.40 -3.42
C GLY A 164 12.61 -7.93 -4.70
N VAL A 165 11.56 -7.26 -5.21
CA VAL A 165 10.99 -7.55 -6.53
C VAL A 165 11.11 -6.30 -7.39
N VAL A 166 11.66 -6.46 -8.60
CA VAL A 166 11.89 -5.38 -9.55
C VAL A 166 11.30 -5.73 -10.92
N PRO A 167 10.67 -4.77 -11.63
CA PRO A 167 10.28 -4.93 -13.02
C PRO A 167 11.49 -4.71 -13.92
N VAL A 168 11.74 -5.64 -14.84
CA VAL A 168 12.90 -5.62 -15.71
C VAL A 168 12.49 -5.77 -17.17
N GLU A 169 12.96 -4.88 -18.03
CA GLU A 169 12.90 -5.01 -19.49
C GLU A 169 14.13 -5.80 -19.96
N VAL A 170 13.92 -6.87 -20.72
CA VAL A 170 14.97 -7.75 -21.18
C VAL A 170 15.26 -7.47 -22.64
N GLU A 171 16.54 -7.38 -23.00
CA GLU A 171 16.97 -7.11 -24.37
C GLU A 171 16.43 -8.19 -25.34
N GLY A 172 15.77 -7.72 -26.41
CA GLY A 172 15.17 -8.59 -27.43
C GLY A 172 13.82 -9.21 -27.06
N GLU A 173 13.27 -8.92 -25.88
CA GLU A 173 11.95 -9.40 -25.47
C GLU A 173 10.89 -8.30 -25.49
N THR A 174 9.65 -8.67 -25.77
CA THR A 174 8.53 -7.71 -25.88
C THR A 174 7.83 -7.47 -24.56
N ASP A 175 7.90 -8.44 -23.63
CA ASP A 175 7.32 -8.30 -22.28
C ASP A 175 8.43 -7.97 -21.28
N ARG A 176 8.05 -7.27 -20.23
CA ARG A 176 8.91 -7.09 -19.06
C ARG A 176 8.67 -8.20 -18.06
N TYR A 177 9.60 -8.39 -17.15
CA TYR A 177 9.54 -9.44 -16.14
C TYR A 177 9.48 -8.84 -14.73
N GLN A 178 8.70 -9.45 -13.85
CA GLN A 178 8.86 -9.29 -12.42
C GLN A 178 9.96 -10.26 -11.98
N MET A 179 11.02 -9.75 -11.36
CA MET A 179 12.17 -10.54 -10.94
C MET A 179 12.40 -10.40 -9.44
N ALA A 180 12.46 -11.52 -8.72
CA ALA A 180 12.68 -11.56 -7.28
C ALA A 180 14.15 -11.84 -6.96
N VAL A 181 14.73 -11.06 -6.02
CA VAL A 181 16.13 -11.12 -5.64
C VAL A 181 16.23 -11.12 -4.11
N PRO A 182 16.98 -12.06 -3.48
CA PRO A 182 17.18 -12.05 -2.03
C PRO A 182 18.08 -10.90 -1.59
N ALA A 183 17.93 -10.43 -0.35
CA ALA A 183 18.65 -9.27 0.18
C ALA A 183 20.18 -9.40 0.10
N GLY A 184 20.73 -10.62 0.16
CA GLY A 184 22.17 -10.85 0.00
C GLY A 184 22.71 -10.62 -1.41
N GLU A 185 21.86 -10.46 -2.41
CA GLU A 185 22.22 -10.31 -3.83
C GLU A 185 21.95 -8.90 -4.37
N PHE A 186 21.43 -7.96 -3.57
CA PHE A 186 21.27 -6.56 -3.95
C PHE A 186 21.91 -5.59 -2.97
N GLY A 187 22.35 -4.43 -3.47
CA GLY A 187 22.76 -3.29 -2.68
C GLY A 187 21.62 -2.33 -2.39
N ILE A 188 21.74 -1.56 -1.32
CA ILE A 188 20.80 -0.51 -0.93
C ILE A 188 21.46 0.86 -1.15
N VAL A 189 20.80 1.73 -1.91
CA VAL A 189 21.23 3.12 -2.09
C VAL A 189 20.27 4.04 -1.35
N ASP A 190 20.78 4.74 -0.33
CA ASP A 190 19.95 5.66 0.47
C ASP A 190 19.68 6.96 -0.31
N THR A 191 18.48 7.06 -0.83
CA THR A 191 17.99 8.20 -1.62
C THR A 191 16.83 8.93 -0.92
N TRP A 192 16.43 8.52 0.30
CA TRP A 192 15.18 8.96 0.91
C TRP A 192 15.33 10.19 1.81
N PHE A 193 15.59 11.36 1.17
CA PHE A 193 15.65 12.68 1.80
C PHE A 193 14.47 13.53 1.35
N VAL A 194 13.33 13.40 2.04
CA VAL A 194 12.00 13.85 1.58
C VAL A 194 11.30 14.72 2.63
N SER A 195 10.28 15.46 2.23
CA SER A 195 9.50 16.35 3.11
C SER A 195 8.41 15.62 3.91
N GLY A 196 7.84 14.54 3.36
CA GLY A 196 6.82 13.69 3.99
C GLY A 196 7.15 12.22 3.79
N MET A 197 6.48 11.32 4.53
CA MET A 197 6.73 9.87 4.51
C MET A 197 8.18 9.50 4.86
N ARG A 198 8.86 10.31 5.64
CA ARG A 198 10.29 10.16 5.96
C ARG A 198 10.59 8.82 6.62
N GLY A 199 9.71 8.37 7.51
CA GLY A 199 9.88 7.15 8.31
C GLY A 199 9.68 5.84 7.57
N THR A 200 9.41 5.85 6.25
CA THR A 200 9.14 4.61 5.49
C THR A 200 10.39 3.83 5.08
N GLY A 201 11.59 4.40 5.27
CA GLY A 201 12.83 3.75 4.84
C GLY A 201 12.84 3.41 3.35
N THR A 202 12.18 4.25 2.52
CA THR A 202 12.09 4.03 1.08
C THR A 202 13.41 4.37 0.42
N LYS A 203 14.13 3.37 -0.09
CA LYS A 203 15.44 3.52 -0.72
C LYS A 203 15.45 2.85 -2.09
N ASP A 204 16.59 2.85 -2.77
CA ASP A 204 16.72 2.20 -4.06
C ASP A 204 17.40 0.82 -3.93
N ILE A 205 16.96 -0.15 -4.75
CA ILE A 205 17.62 -1.44 -4.96
C ILE A 205 18.69 -1.27 -6.05
N LEU A 206 19.89 -1.74 -5.79
CA LEU A 206 21.00 -1.80 -6.77
C LEU A 206 21.35 -3.25 -7.06
N LEU A 207 21.26 -3.64 -8.34
CA LEU A 207 21.78 -4.91 -8.85
C LEU A 207 23.06 -4.62 -9.64
N ASP A 208 24.16 -5.27 -9.28
CA ASP A 208 25.43 -5.14 -9.99
C ASP A 208 25.83 -6.49 -10.58
N ASP A 209 25.40 -6.71 -11.83
CA ASP A 209 25.67 -7.93 -12.59
C ASP A 209 25.17 -9.22 -11.92
N VAL A 210 23.93 -9.23 -11.45
CA VAL A 210 23.32 -10.34 -10.71
C VAL A 210 22.68 -11.35 -11.66
N PHE A 211 22.95 -12.64 -11.47
CA PHE A 211 22.24 -13.71 -12.16
C PHE A 211 20.94 -14.05 -11.40
N ILE A 212 19.80 -13.92 -12.09
CA ILE A 212 18.48 -14.24 -11.53
C ILE A 212 17.95 -15.50 -12.22
N PRO A 213 17.80 -16.63 -11.50
CA PRO A 213 17.29 -17.88 -12.04
C PRO A 213 15.84 -17.74 -12.57
N GLU A 214 15.50 -18.50 -13.60
CA GLU A 214 14.20 -18.46 -14.29
C GLU A 214 13.00 -18.66 -13.33
N HIS A 215 13.15 -19.48 -12.27
CA HIS A 215 12.06 -19.73 -11.31
C HIS A 215 11.74 -18.50 -10.41
N ARG A 216 12.68 -17.55 -10.29
CA ARG A 216 12.49 -16.27 -9.57
C ARG A 216 11.90 -15.18 -10.45
N THR A 217 11.47 -15.50 -11.68
CA THR A 217 10.98 -14.53 -12.65
C THR A 217 9.62 -14.91 -13.21
N LEU A 218 8.84 -13.90 -13.59
CA LEU A 218 7.57 -14.09 -14.27
C LEU A 218 7.29 -12.92 -15.21
N ALA A 219 6.90 -13.20 -16.46
CA ALA A 219 6.49 -12.20 -17.42
C ALA A 219 5.33 -11.35 -16.85
N ALA A 220 5.37 -10.03 -17.04
CA ALA A 220 4.42 -9.11 -16.42
C ALA A 220 2.98 -9.35 -16.90
N SER A 221 2.79 -9.70 -18.17
CA SER A 221 1.48 -10.06 -18.73
C SER A 221 0.88 -11.28 -18.04
N VAL A 222 1.68 -12.28 -17.71
CA VAL A 222 1.26 -13.48 -16.96
C VAL A 222 1.02 -13.14 -15.50
N TRP A 223 1.91 -12.36 -14.89
CA TRP A 223 1.82 -11.96 -13.49
C TRP A 223 0.57 -11.10 -13.21
N LEU A 224 0.20 -10.20 -14.11
CA LEU A 224 -1.00 -9.37 -14.02
C LEU A 224 -2.26 -10.12 -14.44
N GLY A 225 -2.14 -11.10 -15.32
CA GLY A 225 -3.26 -11.86 -15.85
C GLY A 225 -3.93 -12.79 -14.85
N ALA A 226 -5.03 -13.42 -15.26
CA ALA A 226 -5.71 -14.43 -14.45
C ALA A 226 -4.92 -15.75 -14.39
N ASN A 227 -5.02 -16.46 -13.27
CA ASN A 227 -4.45 -17.79 -13.04
C ASN A 227 -2.93 -17.91 -13.32
N PRO A 228 -2.07 -17.00 -12.78
CA PRO A 228 -0.63 -17.16 -12.89
C PRO A 228 -0.13 -18.42 -12.15
N PRO A 229 1.11 -18.85 -12.35
CA PRO A 229 1.64 -20.12 -11.80
C PRO A 229 1.45 -20.29 -10.28
N GLY A 230 1.55 -19.20 -9.51
CA GLY A 230 1.41 -19.21 -8.05
C GLY A 230 -0.01 -19.45 -7.55
N ALA A 231 -1.03 -19.23 -8.39
CA ALA A 231 -2.43 -19.43 -8.02
C ALA A 231 -2.77 -20.86 -7.56
N ARG A 232 -1.90 -21.82 -7.83
CA ARG A 232 -2.06 -23.23 -7.39
C ARG A 232 -1.72 -23.46 -5.91
N VAL A 233 -1.04 -22.52 -5.26
CA VAL A 233 -0.57 -22.66 -3.87
C VAL A 233 -1.62 -22.22 -2.87
N GLY A 234 -2.20 -21.04 -3.07
CA GLY A 234 -3.23 -20.46 -2.19
C GLY A 234 -4.64 -20.60 -2.77
N LYS A 235 -5.65 -20.40 -1.92
CA LYS A 235 -7.07 -20.49 -2.30
C LYS A 235 -7.74 -19.12 -2.50
N SER A 236 -7.12 -18.04 -2.01
CA SER A 236 -7.66 -16.68 -2.18
C SER A 236 -7.67 -16.27 -3.65
N TYR A 237 -8.74 -15.64 -4.11
CA TYR A 237 -8.82 -15.06 -5.45
C TYR A 237 -7.72 -14.03 -5.73
N VAL A 238 -7.11 -13.46 -4.71
CA VAL A 238 -6.02 -12.49 -4.82
C VAL A 238 -4.84 -13.06 -5.64
N TYR A 239 -4.65 -14.39 -5.63
CA TYR A 239 -3.60 -15.03 -6.42
C TYR A 239 -4.04 -15.41 -7.83
N SER A 240 -5.34 -15.56 -8.09
CA SER A 240 -5.87 -16.10 -9.36
C SER A 240 -6.63 -15.10 -10.23
N CYS A 241 -7.08 -13.96 -9.68
CA CYS A 241 -7.85 -12.95 -10.43
C CYS A 241 -7.00 -12.22 -11.49
N ASP A 242 -7.65 -11.52 -12.43
CA ASP A 242 -7.01 -10.45 -13.20
C ASP A 242 -6.59 -9.34 -12.24
N PHE A 243 -5.28 -9.11 -12.13
CA PHE A 243 -4.71 -8.26 -11.09
C PHE A 243 -4.58 -6.78 -11.48
N HIS A 244 -4.83 -6.43 -12.74
CA HIS A 244 -4.72 -5.05 -13.22
C HIS A 244 -5.51 -4.04 -12.38
N PRO A 245 -6.78 -4.29 -12.00
CA PRO A 245 -7.56 -3.31 -11.23
C PRO A 245 -7.11 -3.22 -9.76
N PHE A 246 -6.34 -4.19 -9.25
CA PHE A 246 -5.90 -4.25 -7.86
C PHE A 246 -4.61 -3.44 -7.62
N VAL A 247 -3.79 -3.26 -8.65
CA VAL A 247 -2.51 -2.55 -8.54
C VAL A 247 -2.72 -1.09 -8.11
N GLY A 248 -1.95 -0.64 -7.12
CA GLY A 248 -2.00 0.73 -6.60
C GLY A 248 -3.11 1.02 -5.59
N THR A 249 -3.93 0.02 -5.22
CA THR A 249 -5.02 0.21 -4.25
C THR A 249 -4.61 -0.06 -2.80
N SER A 250 -3.47 -0.69 -2.58
CA SER A 250 -2.89 -0.92 -1.24
C SER A 250 -2.57 0.36 -0.47
N LEU A 251 -2.49 1.50 -1.18
CA LEU A 251 -2.13 2.81 -0.63
C LEU A 251 -3.30 3.55 0.02
N LEU A 252 -4.54 3.13 -0.25
CA LEU A 252 -5.75 3.85 0.16
C LEU A 252 -5.96 3.81 1.68
N GLY A 253 -5.60 2.71 2.34
CA GLY A 253 -5.69 2.58 3.79
C GLY A 253 -4.79 3.58 4.52
N PRO A 254 -3.47 3.58 4.26
CA PRO A 254 -2.56 4.59 4.81
C PRO A 254 -2.97 6.03 4.50
N LEU A 255 -3.34 6.34 3.26
CA LEU A 255 -3.75 7.68 2.84
C LEU A 255 -4.97 8.18 3.64
N TYR A 256 -6.06 7.42 3.61
CA TYR A 256 -7.30 7.81 4.27
C TYR A 256 -7.14 7.85 5.80
N GLY A 257 -6.54 6.81 6.38
CA GLY A 257 -6.32 6.74 7.82
C GLY A 257 -5.41 7.85 8.35
N THR A 258 -4.44 8.31 7.55
CA THR A 258 -3.61 9.48 7.90
C THR A 258 -4.46 10.75 7.93
N ALA A 259 -5.32 10.98 6.94
CA ALA A 259 -6.21 12.14 6.93
C ALA A 259 -7.23 12.08 8.09
N GLU A 260 -7.78 10.92 8.38
CA GLU A 260 -8.64 10.67 9.55
C GLU A 260 -7.90 10.91 10.87
N GLY A 261 -6.62 10.50 10.97
CA GLY A 261 -5.74 10.77 12.11
C GLY A 261 -5.48 12.26 12.32
N ALA A 262 -5.25 13.01 11.23
CA ALA A 262 -5.12 14.47 11.28
C ALA A 262 -6.40 15.14 11.80
N PHE A 263 -7.55 14.71 11.30
CA PHE A 263 -8.86 15.20 11.72
C PHE A 263 -9.09 14.96 13.22
N ASN A 264 -8.86 13.73 13.69
CA ASN A 264 -9.02 13.37 15.10
C ASN A 264 -8.08 14.19 16.01
N ALA A 265 -6.81 14.31 15.62
CA ALA A 265 -5.83 15.09 16.37
C ALA A 265 -6.18 16.59 16.40
N TYR A 266 -6.72 17.13 15.31
CA TYR A 266 -7.19 18.50 15.26
C TYR A 266 -8.38 18.72 16.21
N VAL A 267 -9.37 17.84 16.21
CA VAL A 267 -10.53 17.91 17.13
C VAL A 267 -10.04 17.87 18.58
N GLU A 268 -9.14 16.94 18.91
CA GLU A 268 -8.57 16.80 20.24
C GLU A 268 -7.86 18.09 20.71
N GLN A 269 -7.03 18.69 19.85
CA GLN A 269 -6.28 19.92 20.14
C GLN A 269 -7.15 21.19 20.18
N THR A 270 -8.29 21.18 19.51
CA THR A 270 -9.16 22.37 19.40
C THR A 270 -10.20 22.44 20.52
N ARG A 271 -10.67 21.29 20.99
CA ARG A 271 -11.68 21.21 22.04
C ARG A 271 -11.20 21.88 23.33
N GLY A 272 -11.99 22.85 23.84
CA GLY A 272 -11.69 23.56 25.06
C GLY A 272 -10.55 24.57 24.96
N ARG A 273 -9.93 24.75 23.80
CA ARG A 273 -8.81 25.69 23.61
C ARG A 273 -9.29 27.12 23.54
N SER A 274 -8.58 28.03 24.26
CA SER A 274 -8.78 29.46 24.20
C SER A 274 -7.71 30.14 23.34
N SER A 275 -8.09 31.26 22.72
CA SER A 275 -7.17 32.12 21.97
C SER A 275 -6.19 32.82 22.91
N VAL A 276 -4.92 32.87 22.52
CA VAL A 276 -3.88 33.63 23.24
C VAL A 276 -4.19 35.13 23.23
N MET A 277 -4.83 35.61 22.15
CA MET A 277 -5.25 37.01 22.02
C MET A 277 -6.74 37.13 22.37
N GLY A 278 -7.05 37.67 23.54
CA GLY A 278 -8.41 37.97 23.95
C GLY A 278 -9.21 36.87 24.65
N GLY A 279 -8.63 35.69 24.89
CA GLY A 279 -9.22 34.60 25.70
C GLY A 279 -10.48 33.94 25.13
N ALA A 280 -10.91 34.29 23.92
CA ALA A 280 -12.10 33.69 23.31
C ALA A 280 -11.90 32.16 23.05
N ARG A 281 -12.97 31.40 23.24
CA ARG A 281 -13.00 29.95 22.97
C ARG A 281 -12.89 29.70 21.47
N ILE A 282 -11.83 29.02 21.04
CA ILE A 282 -11.56 28.71 19.61
C ILE A 282 -12.58 27.75 19.07
N ASP A 283 -12.97 26.75 19.86
CA ASP A 283 -13.98 25.74 19.49
C ASP A 283 -15.41 26.30 19.37
N GLU A 284 -15.64 27.49 19.88
CA GLU A 284 -16.93 28.24 19.75
C GLU A 284 -16.96 29.19 18.52
N MET A 285 -15.82 29.35 17.84
CA MET A 285 -15.72 30.21 16.66
C MET A 285 -16.36 29.58 15.43
N ALA A 286 -17.34 30.25 14.82
CA ALA A 286 -18.02 29.76 13.61
C ALA A 286 -17.06 29.35 12.45
N PRO A 287 -15.99 30.14 12.14
CA PRO A 287 -15.04 29.71 11.11
C PRO A 287 -14.33 28.37 11.39
N VAL A 288 -14.06 28.06 12.66
CA VAL A 288 -13.44 26.81 13.09
C VAL A 288 -14.43 25.63 12.90
N GLN A 289 -15.67 25.85 13.36
CA GLN A 289 -16.74 24.86 13.24
C GLN A 289 -17.08 24.53 11.79
N LEU A 290 -17.19 25.57 10.92
CA LEU A 290 -17.46 25.37 9.48
C LEU A 290 -16.36 24.58 8.78
N ARG A 291 -15.08 24.92 9.02
CA ARG A 291 -13.95 24.19 8.41
C ARG A 291 -13.82 22.76 8.90
N LEU A 292 -14.15 22.53 10.16
CA LEU A 292 -14.19 21.17 10.70
C LEU A 292 -15.30 20.34 10.03
N ALA A 293 -16.50 20.90 9.90
CA ALA A 293 -17.64 20.26 9.23
C ALA A 293 -17.33 19.94 7.76
N GLU A 294 -16.72 20.89 7.03
CA GLU A 294 -16.32 20.74 5.63
C GLU A 294 -15.29 19.60 5.48
N SER A 295 -14.23 19.60 6.32
CA SER A 295 -13.22 18.54 6.30
C SER A 295 -13.81 17.16 6.61
N GLY A 296 -14.74 17.09 7.57
CA GLY A 296 -15.47 15.86 7.88
C GLY A 296 -16.32 15.35 6.70
N GLY A 297 -16.97 16.28 5.97
CA GLY A 297 -17.73 15.96 4.76
C GLY A 297 -16.85 15.39 3.63
N GLU A 298 -15.70 16.02 3.37
CA GLU A 298 -14.72 15.55 2.39
C GLU A 298 -14.18 14.15 2.73
N LEU A 299 -13.81 13.92 4.01
CA LEU A 299 -13.36 12.60 4.46
C LEU A 299 -14.46 11.54 4.32
N LYS A 300 -15.73 11.88 4.64
CA LYS A 300 -16.84 10.95 4.43
C LYS A 300 -17.02 10.59 2.96
N ALA A 301 -16.94 11.57 2.05
CA ALA A 301 -17.04 11.34 0.62
C ALA A 301 -15.87 10.47 0.11
N ALA A 302 -14.64 10.76 0.56
CA ALA A 302 -13.47 9.95 0.23
C ALA A 302 -13.63 8.48 0.67
N LEU A 303 -14.13 8.27 1.89
CA LEU A 303 -14.38 6.91 2.41
C LEU A 303 -15.40 6.15 1.56
N MET A 304 -16.50 6.79 1.19
CA MET A 304 -17.54 6.16 0.36
C MET A 304 -17.00 5.71 -1.01
N LEU A 305 -16.15 6.53 -1.65
CA LEU A 305 -15.49 6.16 -2.91
C LEU A 305 -14.56 4.96 -2.73
N ILE A 306 -13.77 4.92 -1.66
CA ILE A 306 -12.84 3.83 -1.37
C ILE A 306 -13.58 2.54 -1.04
N GLU A 307 -14.62 2.59 -0.21
CA GLU A 307 -15.42 1.43 0.17
C GLU A 307 -16.15 0.82 -1.03
N GLU A 308 -16.70 1.67 -1.93
CA GLU A 308 -17.29 1.19 -3.19
C GLU A 308 -16.24 0.51 -4.07
N HIS A 309 -15.08 1.11 -4.21
CA HIS A 309 -13.96 0.53 -4.93
C HIS A 309 -13.61 -0.89 -4.39
N ILE A 310 -13.42 -1.03 -3.08
CA ILE A 310 -13.12 -2.32 -2.45
C ILE A 310 -14.25 -3.32 -2.70
N ARG A 311 -15.50 -2.87 -2.61
CA ARG A 311 -16.68 -3.71 -2.84
C ARG A 311 -16.72 -4.25 -4.28
N VAL A 312 -16.39 -3.41 -5.27
CA VAL A 312 -16.30 -3.85 -6.68
C VAL A 312 -15.22 -4.90 -6.85
N LEU A 313 -14.02 -4.66 -6.30
CA LEU A 313 -12.91 -5.60 -6.42
C LEU A 313 -13.18 -6.94 -5.72
N ARG A 314 -13.76 -6.93 -4.53
CA ARG A 314 -14.18 -8.16 -3.82
C ARG A 314 -15.20 -8.94 -4.61
N ARG A 315 -16.23 -8.27 -5.17
CA ARG A 315 -17.26 -8.93 -5.99
C ARG A 315 -16.64 -9.59 -7.22
N ALA A 316 -15.82 -8.85 -7.98
CA ALA A 316 -15.17 -9.37 -9.17
C ALA A 316 -14.24 -10.56 -8.85
N GLY A 317 -13.43 -10.42 -7.79
CA GLY A 317 -12.52 -11.47 -7.33
C GLY A 317 -13.26 -12.75 -6.92
N ASN A 318 -14.27 -12.64 -6.07
CA ASN A 318 -15.07 -13.80 -5.61
C ASN A 318 -15.87 -14.45 -6.75
N ALA A 319 -16.31 -13.67 -7.74
CA ALA A 319 -17.00 -14.21 -8.93
C ALA A 319 -16.04 -14.79 -9.97
N GLY A 320 -14.73 -14.58 -9.84
CA GLY A 320 -13.74 -14.97 -10.84
C GLY A 320 -13.90 -14.24 -12.17
N THR A 321 -14.54 -13.06 -12.17
CA THR A 321 -14.79 -12.26 -13.37
C THR A 321 -13.87 -11.04 -13.44
N PRO A 322 -13.38 -10.66 -14.63
CA PRO A 322 -12.58 -9.45 -14.77
C PRO A 322 -13.44 -8.19 -14.52
N VAL A 323 -12.81 -7.14 -14.01
CA VAL A 323 -13.41 -5.80 -13.95
C VAL A 323 -13.38 -5.19 -15.36
N PRO A 324 -14.52 -4.77 -15.94
CA PRO A 324 -14.55 -4.13 -17.25
C PRO A 324 -13.64 -2.92 -17.34
N GLY A 325 -13.01 -2.69 -18.50
CA GLY A 325 -12.03 -1.61 -18.68
C GLY A 325 -12.58 -0.23 -18.33
N ALA A 326 -13.82 0.09 -18.73
CA ALA A 326 -14.45 1.35 -18.38
C ALA A 326 -14.61 1.52 -16.86
N GLN A 327 -15.01 0.47 -16.14
CA GLN A 327 -15.15 0.48 -14.69
C GLN A 327 -13.77 0.57 -14.00
N ARG A 328 -12.73 -0.04 -14.59
CA ARG A 328 -11.36 0.12 -14.11
C ARG A 328 -10.88 1.57 -14.17
N LEU A 329 -11.18 2.30 -15.24
CA LEU A 329 -10.85 3.73 -15.35
C LEU A 329 -11.66 4.57 -14.36
N GLU A 330 -12.91 4.23 -14.11
CA GLU A 330 -13.73 4.87 -13.08
C GLU A 330 -13.13 4.69 -11.69
N ILE A 331 -12.76 3.48 -11.32
CA ILE A 331 -12.05 3.16 -10.07
C ILE A 331 -10.75 3.96 -9.93
N ASN A 332 -9.98 4.09 -11.02
CA ASN A 332 -8.74 4.87 -11.01
C ASN A 332 -8.99 6.36 -10.76
N ARG A 333 -10.03 6.94 -11.40
CA ARG A 333 -10.49 8.31 -11.13
C ARG A 333 -10.88 8.47 -9.67
N ASP A 334 -11.71 7.58 -9.14
CA ASP A 334 -12.28 7.71 -7.79
C ASP A 334 -11.22 7.65 -6.70
N ARG A 335 -10.21 6.79 -6.85
CA ARG A 335 -9.10 6.76 -5.88
C ARG A 335 -8.24 8.01 -5.92
N ALA A 336 -8.01 8.62 -7.09
CA ALA A 336 -7.30 9.91 -7.18
C ALA A 336 -8.16 11.05 -6.63
N PHE A 337 -9.47 11.00 -6.82
CA PHE A 337 -10.40 11.97 -6.25
C PHE A 337 -10.46 11.86 -4.73
N ALA A 338 -10.53 10.64 -4.18
CA ALA A 338 -10.45 10.40 -2.74
C ALA A 338 -9.13 10.95 -2.14
N ALA A 339 -8.00 10.77 -2.84
CA ALA A 339 -6.72 11.33 -2.41
C ALA A 339 -6.76 12.87 -2.35
N ARG A 340 -7.39 13.51 -3.33
CA ARG A 340 -7.57 14.98 -3.35
C ARG A 340 -8.44 15.45 -2.19
N LEU A 341 -9.52 14.76 -1.88
CA LEU A 341 -10.40 15.08 -0.75
C LEU A 341 -9.64 14.95 0.59
N CYS A 342 -8.86 13.88 0.77
CA CYS A 342 -8.01 13.70 1.94
C CYS A 342 -6.99 14.85 2.09
N LEU A 343 -6.35 15.26 0.99
CA LEU A 343 -5.38 16.36 0.98
C LEU A 343 -6.04 17.69 1.35
N ASN A 344 -7.15 18.03 0.71
CA ASN A 344 -7.88 19.27 0.99
C ASN A 344 -8.31 19.35 2.47
N ALA A 345 -8.87 18.25 3.00
CA ALA A 345 -9.29 18.19 4.40
C ALA A 345 -8.11 18.43 5.35
N THR A 346 -6.97 17.76 5.13
CA THR A 346 -5.80 17.90 6.02
C THR A 346 -5.12 19.25 5.89
N GLU A 347 -5.04 19.83 4.70
CA GLU A 347 -4.48 21.16 4.48
C GLU A 347 -5.28 22.22 5.19
N ARG A 348 -6.61 22.19 5.10
CA ARG A 348 -7.52 23.11 5.78
C ARG A 348 -7.33 23.07 7.30
N LEU A 349 -7.16 21.87 7.88
CA LEU A 349 -6.95 21.70 9.32
C LEU A 349 -5.58 22.26 9.77
N VAL A 350 -4.53 22.04 9.00
CA VAL A 350 -3.20 22.62 9.28
C VAL A 350 -3.23 24.14 9.25
N GLN A 351 -3.82 24.72 8.22
CA GLN A 351 -3.95 26.18 8.12
C GLN A 351 -4.72 26.76 9.31
N GLN A 352 -5.75 26.06 9.79
CA GLN A 352 -6.58 26.51 10.91
C GLN A 352 -5.85 26.43 12.26
N LEU A 353 -4.86 25.55 12.44
CA LEU A 353 -4.04 25.50 13.65
C LEU A 353 -3.09 26.69 13.78
N GLY A 354 -2.77 27.38 12.68
CA GLY A 354 -1.83 28.48 12.65
C GLY A 354 -0.41 28.04 13.06
N ALA A 355 0.29 28.86 13.83
CA ALA A 355 1.68 28.61 14.22
C ALA A 355 1.92 27.28 14.96
N LEU A 356 0.92 26.72 15.62
CA LEU A 356 1.05 25.40 16.26
C LEU A 356 1.34 24.29 15.26
N SER A 357 0.91 24.46 14.00
CA SER A 357 1.17 23.50 12.94
C SER A 357 2.63 23.50 12.44
N LEU A 358 3.46 24.44 12.87
CA LEU A 358 4.88 24.51 12.48
C LEU A 358 5.77 23.63 13.34
N GLN A 359 5.29 23.17 14.50
CA GLN A 359 6.08 22.39 15.44
C GLN A 359 6.21 20.93 14.98
N ASP A 360 7.43 20.39 14.95
CA ASP A 360 7.70 18.98 14.58
C ASP A 360 6.95 17.98 15.46
N SER A 361 6.70 18.34 16.73
CA SER A 361 5.93 17.51 17.67
C SER A 361 4.43 17.45 17.36
N ASN A 362 3.90 18.39 16.54
CA ASN A 362 2.47 18.42 16.23
C ASN A 362 2.08 17.32 15.23
N PRO A 363 1.20 16.37 15.60
CA PRO A 363 0.82 15.27 14.72
C PRO A 363 0.03 15.73 13.48
N VAL A 364 -0.73 16.82 13.54
CA VAL A 364 -1.56 17.26 12.40
C VAL A 364 -0.69 17.68 11.22
N GLN A 365 0.40 18.46 11.44
CA GLN A 365 1.31 18.83 10.36
C GLN A 365 2.08 17.62 9.81
N ARG A 366 2.46 16.66 10.67
CA ARG A 366 3.11 15.43 10.21
C ARG A 366 2.17 14.63 9.29
N HIS A 367 0.93 14.44 9.70
CA HIS A 367 -0.09 13.78 8.88
C HIS A 367 -0.32 14.52 7.56
N TYR A 368 -0.39 15.84 7.57
CA TYR A 368 -0.53 16.63 6.34
C TYR A 368 0.64 16.43 5.37
N ARG A 369 1.89 16.54 5.86
CA ARG A 369 3.08 16.30 5.01
C ARG A 369 3.07 14.88 4.42
N ASP A 370 2.63 13.92 5.20
CA ASP A 370 2.54 12.53 4.77
C ASP A 370 1.40 12.31 3.76
N VAL A 371 0.21 12.89 3.96
CA VAL A 371 -0.88 12.87 2.95
C VAL A 371 -0.44 13.55 1.66
N ALA A 372 0.21 14.71 1.76
CA ALA A 372 0.71 15.44 0.59
C ALA A 372 1.72 14.60 -0.20
N ALA A 373 2.67 13.94 0.48
CA ALA A 373 3.63 13.04 -0.14
C ALA A 373 2.94 11.79 -0.76
N MET A 374 2.01 11.16 -0.04
CA MET A 374 1.24 10.02 -0.55
C MET A 374 0.48 10.36 -1.83
N SER A 375 -0.14 11.56 -1.88
CA SER A 375 -0.95 12.01 -3.03
C SER A 375 -0.17 12.13 -4.34
N THR A 376 1.17 12.17 -4.28
CA THR A 376 2.04 12.20 -5.47
C THR A 376 2.32 10.81 -6.04
N GLN A 377 1.97 9.75 -5.32
CA GLN A 377 2.24 8.39 -5.76
C GLN A 377 1.46 8.05 -7.03
N ILE A 378 2.13 7.38 -7.97
CA ILE A 378 1.65 7.13 -9.35
C ILE A 378 0.26 6.46 -9.40
N GLY A 379 -0.06 5.58 -8.44
CA GLY A 379 -1.33 4.88 -8.38
C GLY A 379 -2.52 5.75 -7.99
N ILE A 380 -2.28 6.91 -7.35
CA ILE A 380 -3.30 7.85 -6.88
C ILE A 380 -3.07 9.29 -7.38
N ASN A 381 -2.08 9.47 -8.29
CA ASN A 381 -1.79 10.76 -8.90
C ASN A 381 -2.98 11.28 -9.71
N TRP A 382 -3.32 12.55 -9.55
CA TRP A 382 -4.48 13.20 -10.15
C TRP A 382 -4.51 13.08 -11.66
N ASP A 383 -3.54 13.69 -12.36
CA ASP A 383 -3.57 13.78 -13.82
C ASP A 383 -3.52 12.40 -14.50
N ARG A 384 -2.67 11.51 -13.99
CA ARG A 384 -2.50 10.16 -14.52
C ARG A 384 -3.79 9.33 -14.46
N ASN A 385 -4.56 9.47 -13.39
CA ASN A 385 -5.74 8.62 -13.18
C ASN A 385 -7.04 9.23 -13.70
N LEU A 386 -7.15 10.57 -13.80
CA LEU A 386 -8.35 11.22 -14.30
C LEU A 386 -8.37 11.32 -15.82
N LEU A 387 -7.23 11.59 -16.46
CA LEU A 387 -7.16 11.81 -17.89
C LEU A 387 -7.70 10.64 -18.74
N PRO A 388 -7.37 9.37 -18.47
CA PRO A 388 -7.92 8.24 -19.22
C PRO A 388 -9.45 8.14 -19.13
N TYR A 389 -10.01 8.38 -17.96
CA TYR A 389 -11.47 8.38 -17.76
C TYR A 389 -12.15 9.54 -18.52
N ALA A 390 -11.60 10.74 -18.49
CA ALA A 390 -12.13 11.86 -19.25
C ALA A 390 -12.10 11.59 -20.77
N LYS A 391 -11.03 10.99 -21.27
CA LYS A 391 -10.93 10.55 -22.68
C LYS A 391 -11.99 9.51 -23.03
N LEU A 392 -12.25 8.54 -22.14
CA LEU A 392 -13.32 7.56 -22.32
C LEU A 392 -14.68 8.25 -22.51
N LEU A 393 -15.01 9.22 -21.66
CA LEU A 393 -16.28 9.96 -21.75
C LEU A 393 -16.43 10.76 -23.07
N LEU A 394 -15.30 11.19 -23.64
CA LEU A 394 -15.26 11.94 -24.89
C LEU A 394 -15.13 11.03 -26.14
N GLY A 395 -15.13 9.71 -25.98
CA GLY A 395 -14.94 8.76 -27.09
C GLY A 395 -13.55 8.78 -27.71
N LEU A 396 -12.54 9.25 -26.96
CA LEU A 396 -11.15 9.33 -27.40
C LEU A 396 -10.35 8.11 -26.93
N PRO A 397 -9.25 7.72 -27.62
CA PRO A 397 -8.34 6.71 -27.15
C PRO A 397 -7.84 7.04 -25.73
N THR A 398 -8.05 6.13 -24.77
CA THR A 398 -7.76 6.36 -23.35
C THR A 398 -6.27 6.40 -23.05
N GLY A 399 -5.46 5.72 -23.86
CA GLY A 399 -4.06 5.46 -23.64
C GLY A 399 -3.78 4.23 -22.78
N ASP A 400 -4.82 3.54 -22.32
CA ASP A 400 -4.74 2.19 -21.74
C ASP A 400 -5.03 1.18 -22.86
N HIS A 401 -3.99 0.46 -23.32
CA HIS A 401 -4.11 -0.45 -24.45
C HIS A 401 -5.15 -1.57 -24.25
N HIS A 402 -5.33 -2.03 -23.02
CA HIS A 402 -6.30 -3.07 -22.70
C HIS A 402 -7.74 -2.52 -22.79
N VAL A 403 -7.98 -1.33 -22.21
CA VAL A 403 -9.29 -0.66 -22.31
C VAL A 403 -9.61 -0.29 -23.76
N ASP A 404 -8.67 0.28 -24.48
CA ASP A 404 -8.85 0.68 -25.87
C ASP A 404 -9.15 -0.54 -26.78
N ALA A 405 -8.55 -1.70 -26.48
CA ALA A 405 -8.82 -2.95 -27.20
C ALA A 405 -10.23 -3.53 -26.87
N GLU A 406 -10.66 -3.46 -25.61
CA GLU A 406 -12.04 -3.85 -25.19
C GLU A 406 -13.09 -2.98 -25.87
N LEU A 407 -12.89 -1.66 -25.89
CA LEU A 407 -13.81 -0.71 -26.51
C LEU A 407 -13.93 -0.92 -28.02
N LYS A 408 -12.82 -1.21 -28.72
CA LYS A 408 -12.84 -1.55 -30.16
C LYS A 408 -13.63 -2.82 -30.47
N LYS A 409 -13.58 -3.82 -29.59
CA LYS A 409 -14.36 -5.07 -29.74
C LYS A 409 -15.84 -4.89 -29.45
N ALA A 410 -16.20 -3.94 -28.60
CA ALA A 410 -17.58 -3.63 -28.23
C ALA A 410 -18.25 -2.62 -29.17
N ALA A 411 -17.50 -1.98 -30.06
CA ALA A 411 -18.05 -1.10 -31.10
C ALA A 411 -18.80 -1.93 -32.12
N PRO A 412 -20.04 -1.51 -32.54
CA PRO A 412 -20.91 -2.25 -33.44
C PRO A 412 -20.31 -2.41 -34.86
#